data_a06a62a482f7fc5788b50a01b47a84d9
#
_entry.id   a06a62a482f7fc5788b50a01b47a84d9
#
_cell.length_a   1.000
_cell.length_b   1.000
_cell.length_c   1.000
_cell.angle_alpha   90.00
_cell.angle_beta   90.00
_cell.angle_gamma   90.00
#
_symmetry.space_group_name_H-M   'P 1'
#
loop_
_entity.id
_entity.type
_entity.pdbx_description
1 polymer ?
#
loop_
_entity_poly.entity_id
_entity_poly.type
_entity_poly.pdbx_seq_one_letter_code
_entity_poly.pdbx_strand_id
1 'polypeptide(L)'
;MDGKRVLITGGNSGIGIVTARELAKQGAEVVLACRDTAKTAEALKVINAGATVPAINLPVELDNLDSVRDLAANFLNRYDRIDVLINNAGVFPPKQRITADGFEMQMGVNHLSHFLLTHLLLDCLKASAPARVVTVSSKLHKGGKIDFDVFKGYEKYNSQSAYNGSKLANVLFGIELARQLEGTGVTSNVLHPGAVSTDIIRDLPWLLRKIIG
;
A
#
# COMPACT_ATOMS: atom_id res chain seq x y z
N MET A 1 -13.99 11.26 -10.61
CA MET A 1 -13.29 11.34 -9.30
C MET A 1 -13.15 12.79 -8.82
N ASP A 2 -13.87 13.68 -9.47
CA ASP A 2 -13.82 15.11 -9.17
C ASP A 2 -14.13 15.42 -7.68
N GLY A 3 -13.32 16.26 -7.06
CA GLY A 3 -13.43 16.63 -5.65
C GLY A 3 -13.15 15.49 -4.64
N LYS A 4 -12.69 14.31 -5.09
CA LYS A 4 -12.34 13.20 -4.22
C LYS A 4 -10.86 13.23 -3.81
N ARG A 5 -10.58 12.99 -2.53
CA ARG A 5 -9.22 12.91 -2.00
C ARG A 5 -8.78 11.46 -1.86
N VAL A 6 -7.64 11.14 -2.46
CA VAL A 6 -7.07 9.79 -2.51
C VAL A 6 -5.68 9.78 -1.87
N LEU A 7 -5.48 8.94 -0.86
CA LEU A 7 -4.15 8.63 -0.32
C LEU A 7 -3.71 7.27 -0.86
N ILE A 8 -2.55 7.20 -1.52
CA ILE A 8 -2.01 5.97 -2.09
C ILE A 8 -0.58 5.70 -1.65
N THR A 9 -0.32 4.53 -1.07
CA THR A 9 1.04 4.08 -0.77
C THR A 9 1.71 3.51 -2.02
N GLY A 10 3.01 3.79 -2.21
CA GLY A 10 3.77 3.29 -3.35
C GLY A 10 3.29 3.83 -4.71
N GLY A 11 2.72 5.04 -4.73
CA GLY A 11 2.22 5.71 -5.94
C GLY A 11 3.31 6.20 -6.90
N ASN A 12 4.59 5.92 -6.64
CA ASN A 12 5.72 6.40 -7.44
C ASN A 12 6.28 5.35 -8.43
N SER A 13 5.62 4.19 -8.57
CA SER A 13 6.07 3.14 -9.51
C SER A 13 4.99 2.10 -9.80
N GLY A 14 5.23 1.25 -10.81
CA GLY A 14 4.40 0.10 -11.13
C GLY A 14 2.92 0.45 -11.28
N ILE A 15 2.05 -0.35 -10.65
CA ILE A 15 0.60 -0.13 -10.66
C ILE A 15 0.24 1.20 -9.98
N GLY A 16 0.96 1.56 -8.90
CA GLY A 16 0.67 2.74 -8.11
C GLY A 16 0.74 4.04 -8.91
N ILE A 17 1.79 4.25 -9.72
CA ILE A 17 1.91 5.48 -10.52
C ILE A 17 0.84 5.57 -11.61
N VAL A 18 0.48 4.45 -12.23
CA VAL A 18 -0.60 4.41 -13.23
C VAL A 18 -1.93 4.74 -12.58
N THR A 19 -2.22 4.12 -11.43
CA THR A 19 -3.43 4.39 -10.64
C THR A 19 -3.51 5.85 -10.22
N ALA A 20 -2.43 6.39 -9.63
CA ALA A 20 -2.37 7.79 -9.20
C ALA A 20 -2.60 8.76 -10.35
N ARG A 21 -1.95 8.52 -11.50
CA ARG A 21 -2.10 9.34 -12.69
C ARG A 21 -3.52 9.33 -13.25
N GLU A 22 -4.13 8.16 -13.37
CA GLU A 22 -5.49 8.05 -13.93
C GLU A 22 -6.55 8.64 -12.98
N LEU A 23 -6.37 8.52 -11.66
CA LEU A 23 -7.25 9.18 -10.69
C LEU A 23 -7.10 10.71 -10.71
N ALA A 24 -5.86 11.21 -10.81
CA ALA A 24 -5.60 12.64 -10.93
C ALA A 24 -6.21 13.24 -12.22
N LYS A 25 -6.12 12.54 -13.35
CA LYS A 25 -6.79 12.92 -14.61
C LYS A 25 -8.32 12.99 -14.49
N GLN A 26 -8.90 12.19 -13.60
CA GLN A 26 -10.34 12.19 -13.33
C GLN A 26 -10.76 13.24 -12.28
N GLY A 27 -9.87 14.16 -11.91
CA GLY A 27 -10.16 15.26 -11.00
C GLY A 27 -9.95 14.94 -9.52
N ALA A 28 -9.35 13.78 -9.16
CA ALA A 28 -9.03 13.49 -7.78
C ALA A 28 -7.83 14.31 -7.29
N GLU A 29 -7.90 14.78 -6.04
CA GLU A 29 -6.74 15.24 -5.30
C GLU A 29 -5.96 14.03 -4.79
N VAL A 30 -4.81 13.75 -5.43
CA VAL A 30 -4.01 12.57 -5.13
C VAL A 30 -2.86 12.93 -4.20
N VAL A 31 -2.79 12.23 -3.07
CA VAL A 31 -1.69 12.30 -2.11
C VAL A 31 -0.91 10.99 -2.20
N LEU A 32 0.35 11.06 -2.63
CA LEU A 32 1.25 9.92 -2.59
C LEU A 32 1.78 9.74 -1.16
N ALA A 33 1.90 8.52 -0.71
CA ALA A 33 2.64 8.12 0.48
C ALA A 33 3.83 7.27 0.04
N CYS A 34 4.95 7.93 -0.21
CA CYS A 34 6.17 7.33 -0.75
C CYS A 34 7.40 7.93 -0.08
N ARG A 35 8.53 7.22 -0.16
CA ARG A 35 9.83 7.78 0.24
C ARG A 35 10.13 9.06 -0.54
N ASP A 36 10.71 10.04 0.13
CA ASP A 36 11.13 11.28 -0.53
C ASP A 36 12.45 11.05 -1.31
N THR A 37 12.32 10.82 -2.59
CA THR A 37 13.41 10.48 -3.50
C THR A 37 13.25 11.15 -4.85
N ALA A 38 14.33 11.21 -5.63
CA ALA A 38 14.27 11.68 -7.03
C ALA A 38 13.23 10.91 -7.87
N LYS A 39 13.03 9.60 -7.60
CA LYS A 39 12.00 8.78 -8.25
C LYS A 39 10.59 9.30 -7.95
N THR A 40 10.33 9.71 -6.71
CA THR A 40 9.04 10.25 -6.30
C THR A 40 8.79 11.63 -6.92
N ALA A 41 9.82 12.47 -6.97
CA ALA A 41 9.73 13.77 -7.64
C ALA A 41 9.42 13.62 -9.14
N GLU A 42 10.04 12.65 -9.82
CA GLU A 42 9.75 12.39 -11.22
C GLU A 42 8.34 11.81 -11.43
N ALA A 43 7.91 10.91 -10.55
CA ALA A 43 6.54 10.39 -10.58
C ALA A 43 5.49 11.51 -10.44
N LEU A 44 5.72 12.46 -9.54
CA LEU A 44 4.83 13.62 -9.39
C LEU A 44 4.74 14.46 -10.66
N LYS A 45 5.85 14.67 -11.39
CA LYS A 45 5.80 15.37 -12.69
C LYS A 45 4.91 14.64 -13.68
N VAL A 46 5.06 13.31 -13.79
CA VAL A 46 4.26 12.47 -14.69
C VAL A 46 2.78 12.50 -14.32
N ILE A 47 2.45 12.44 -13.03
CA ILE A 47 1.07 12.48 -12.54
C ILE A 47 0.47 13.87 -12.81
N ASN A 48 1.21 14.92 -12.49
CA ASN A 48 0.75 16.30 -12.56
C ASN A 48 0.61 16.83 -14.01
N ALA A 49 1.24 16.19 -14.99
CA ALA A 49 1.10 16.57 -16.39
C ALA A 49 -0.34 16.51 -16.93
N GLY A 50 -1.23 15.74 -16.29
CA GLY A 50 -2.65 15.65 -16.66
C GLY A 50 -3.61 15.84 -15.48
N ALA A 51 -3.13 16.27 -14.34
CA ALA A 51 -3.93 16.45 -13.11
C ALA A 51 -4.67 17.79 -13.13
N THR A 52 -5.94 17.78 -12.74
CA THR A 52 -6.72 19.00 -12.50
C THR A 52 -6.31 19.65 -11.19
N VAL A 53 -6.05 18.83 -10.17
CA VAL A 53 -5.51 19.24 -8.87
C VAL A 53 -4.11 18.63 -8.73
N PRO A 54 -3.06 19.43 -8.47
CA PRO A 54 -1.72 18.91 -8.34
C PRO A 54 -1.61 17.86 -7.24
N ALA A 55 -1.10 16.68 -7.59
CA ALA A 55 -0.74 15.65 -6.64
C ALA A 55 0.50 16.07 -5.83
N ILE A 56 0.56 15.66 -4.58
CA ILE A 56 1.69 15.87 -3.68
C ILE A 56 2.20 14.57 -3.10
N ASN A 57 3.36 14.59 -2.45
CA ASN A 57 3.84 13.48 -1.64
C ASN A 57 3.89 13.86 -0.16
N LEU A 58 3.38 12.99 0.70
CA LEU A 58 3.66 12.96 2.13
C LEU A 58 4.69 11.83 2.36
N PRO A 59 5.91 12.15 2.81
CA PRO A 59 6.96 11.16 2.95
C PRO A 59 6.62 10.06 3.95
N VAL A 60 7.02 8.81 3.63
CA VAL A 60 6.90 7.67 4.54
C VAL A 60 7.94 6.58 4.23
N GLU A 61 8.48 5.99 5.28
CA GLU A 61 9.24 4.73 5.26
C GLU A 61 8.34 3.64 5.84
N LEU A 62 7.78 2.76 4.97
CA LEU A 62 6.83 1.73 5.40
C LEU A 62 7.48 0.58 6.19
N ASP A 63 8.79 0.51 6.23
CA ASP A 63 9.57 -0.39 7.08
C ASP A 63 9.90 0.22 8.45
N ASN A 64 9.23 1.31 8.82
CA ASN A 64 9.31 1.97 10.11
C ASN A 64 7.89 2.42 10.53
N LEU A 65 7.34 1.82 11.58
CA LEU A 65 5.98 2.11 12.05
C LEU A 65 5.83 3.51 12.64
N ASP A 66 6.88 4.12 13.17
CA ASP A 66 6.82 5.52 13.61
C ASP A 66 6.68 6.46 12.42
N SER A 67 7.38 6.20 11.32
CA SER A 67 7.17 6.95 10.06
C SER A 67 5.75 6.81 9.53
N VAL A 68 5.09 5.67 9.74
CA VAL A 68 3.67 5.48 9.38
C VAL A 68 2.76 6.33 10.28
N ARG A 69 3.08 6.45 11.58
CA ARG A 69 2.35 7.35 12.52
C ARG A 69 2.50 8.81 12.12
N ASP A 70 3.72 9.22 11.77
CA ASP A 70 4.01 10.58 11.30
C ASP A 70 3.27 10.90 10.01
N LEU A 71 3.21 9.95 9.06
CA LEU A 71 2.41 10.09 7.85
C LEU A 71 0.93 10.35 8.17
N ALA A 72 0.34 9.53 9.05
CA ALA A 72 -1.06 9.67 9.43
C ALA A 72 -1.32 11.02 10.12
N ALA A 73 -0.45 11.43 11.06
CA ALA A 73 -0.55 12.71 11.74
C ALA A 73 -0.43 13.89 10.75
N ASN A 74 0.55 13.85 9.84
CA ASN A 74 0.75 14.88 8.81
C ASN A 74 -0.43 14.95 7.85
N PHE A 75 -1.03 13.80 7.50
CA PHE A 75 -2.23 13.77 6.69
C PHE A 75 -3.41 14.43 7.40
N LEU A 76 -3.68 14.03 8.65
CA LEU A 76 -4.80 14.57 9.46
C LEU A 76 -4.64 16.05 9.83
N ASN A 77 -3.42 16.54 9.99
CA ASN A 77 -3.14 17.95 10.20
C ASN A 77 -3.41 18.80 8.95
N ARG A 78 -3.31 18.22 7.76
CA ARG A 78 -3.49 18.91 6.49
C ARG A 78 -4.89 18.76 5.91
N TYR A 79 -5.56 17.65 6.23
CA TYR A 79 -6.81 17.24 5.61
C TYR A 79 -7.79 16.69 6.63
N ASP A 80 -9.01 17.15 6.53
CA ASP A 80 -10.17 16.69 7.31
C ASP A 80 -10.97 15.57 6.64
N ARG A 81 -10.59 15.18 5.40
CA ARG A 81 -11.32 14.22 4.58
C ARG A 81 -10.38 13.27 3.83
N ILE A 82 -10.82 12.03 3.72
CA ILE A 82 -10.21 11.00 2.86
C ILE A 82 -11.32 10.14 2.23
N ASP A 83 -11.49 10.22 0.92
CA ASP A 83 -12.51 9.44 0.20
C ASP A 83 -12.02 8.05 -0.16
N VAL A 84 -10.72 7.90 -0.48
CA VAL A 84 -10.12 6.61 -0.86
C VAL A 84 -8.75 6.46 -0.24
N LEU A 85 -8.54 5.39 0.52
CA LEU A 85 -7.24 4.92 0.96
C LEU A 85 -6.84 3.71 0.11
N ILE A 86 -5.69 3.78 -0.57
CA ILE A 86 -5.17 2.69 -1.39
C ILE A 86 -3.88 2.16 -0.78
N ASN A 87 -3.97 1.02 -0.10
CA ASN A 87 -2.87 0.24 0.45
C ASN A 87 -2.24 -0.59 -0.68
N ASN A 88 -1.36 0.05 -1.48
CA ASN A 88 -0.83 -0.54 -2.70
C ASN A 88 0.64 -0.94 -2.59
N ALA A 89 1.46 -0.26 -1.80
CA ALA A 89 2.89 -0.56 -1.69
C ALA A 89 3.16 -2.03 -1.35
N GLY A 90 4.28 -2.53 -1.87
CA GLY A 90 4.73 -3.88 -1.55
C GLY A 90 6.16 -4.13 -1.97
N VAL A 91 6.80 -5.07 -1.27
CA VAL A 91 8.17 -5.50 -1.52
C VAL A 91 8.24 -7.02 -1.62
N PHE A 92 9.26 -7.53 -2.33
CA PHE A 92 9.52 -8.96 -2.50
C PHE A 92 11.04 -9.21 -2.53
N PRO A 93 11.77 -8.94 -1.43
CA PRO A 93 13.21 -9.14 -1.38
C PRO A 93 13.57 -10.63 -1.46
N PRO A 94 14.62 -10.99 -2.24
CA PRO A 94 15.05 -12.40 -2.39
C PRO A 94 15.72 -12.94 -1.12
N LYS A 95 16.26 -12.06 -0.27
CA LYS A 95 16.88 -12.40 1.01
C LYS A 95 16.10 -11.79 2.15
N GLN A 96 16.13 -12.45 3.30
CA GLN A 96 15.50 -11.91 4.51
C GLN A 96 16.08 -10.55 4.88
N ARG A 97 15.19 -9.64 5.16
CA ARG A 97 15.47 -8.32 5.74
C ARG A 97 14.49 -8.10 6.89
N ILE A 98 14.88 -7.26 7.81
CA ILE A 98 14.08 -6.91 9.00
C ILE A 98 13.79 -5.42 8.95
N THR A 99 12.59 -5.02 9.35
CA THR A 99 12.16 -3.63 9.47
C THR A 99 12.81 -2.97 10.69
N ALA A 100 12.70 -1.65 10.80
CA ALA A 100 13.16 -0.90 11.97
C ALA A 100 12.53 -1.40 13.27
N ASP A 101 11.29 -1.91 13.19
CA ASP A 101 10.51 -2.42 14.33
C ASP A 101 10.76 -3.92 14.63
N GLY A 102 11.70 -4.55 13.93
CA GLY A 102 12.06 -5.95 14.15
C GLY A 102 11.15 -6.98 13.48
N PHE A 103 10.32 -6.59 12.51
CA PHE A 103 9.48 -7.51 11.74
C PHE A 103 10.17 -7.98 10.46
N GLU A 104 9.78 -9.16 9.97
CA GLU A 104 10.16 -9.60 8.63
C GLU A 104 9.66 -8.56 7.59
N MET A 105 10.54 -8.20 6.65
CA MET A 105 10.35 -7.05 5.76
C MET A 105 9.04 -7.10 4.95
N GLN A 106 8.66 -8.29 4.45
CA GLN A 106 7.45 -8.39 3.64
C GLN A 106 6.20 -8.33 4.52
N MET A 107 6.21 -8.94 5.70
CA MET A 107 5.12 -8.82 6.66
C MET A 107 5.00 -7.37 7.15
N GLY A 108 6.12 -6.73 7.49
CA GLY A 108 6.15 -5.34 7.96
C GLY A 108 5.61 -4.36 6.92
N VAL A 109 6.19 -4.36 5.73
CA VAL A 109 5.85 -3.38 4.67
C VAL A 109 4.54 -3.69 3.97
N ASN A 110 4.30 -4.97 3.58
CA ASN A 110 3.13 -5.30 2.77
C ASN A 110 1.83 -5.32 3.60
N HIS A 111 1.94 -5.57 4.91
CA HIS A 111 0.78 -5.75 5.77
C HIS A 111 0.76 -4.83 6.99
N LEU A 112 1.70 -4.94 7.93
CA LEU A 112 1.61 -4.26 9.23
C LEU A 112 1.57 -2.74 9.11
N SER A 113 2.34 -2.16 8.19
CA SER A 113 2.33 -0.72 7.92
C SER A 113 0.96 -0.25 7.42
N HIS A 114 0.34 -0.99 6.52
CA HIS A 114 -0.97 -0.68 5.97
C HIS A 114 -2.10 -0.91 6.98
N PHE A 115 -1.97 -1.96 7.79
CA PHE A 115 -2.86 -2.21 8.92
C PHE A 115 -2.85 -1.01 9.88
N LEU A 116 -1.67 -0.57 10.31
CA LEU A 116 -1.52 0.59 11.19
C LEU A 116 -2.05 1.87 10.55
N LEU A 117 -1.64 2.17 9.31
CA LEU A 117 -2.07 3.37 8.59
C LEU A 117 -3.61 3.44 8.49
N THR A 118 -4.24 2.32 8.13
CA THR A 118 -5.70 2.25 8.00
C THR A 118 -6.39 2.52 9.33
N HIS A 119 -5.89 1.95 10.44
CA HIS A 119 -6.45 2.19 11.77
C HIS A 119 -6.29 3.64 12.23
N LEU A 120 -5.14 4.26 11.98
CA LEU A 120 -4.88 5.66 12.33
C LEU A 120 -5.78 6.63 11.55
N LEU A 121 -6.19 6.28 10.35
CA LEU A 121 -7.06 7.08 9.49
C LEU A 121 -8.55 6.69 9.57
N LEU A 122 -8.90 5.70 10.39
CA LEU A 122 -10.23 5.07 10.35
C LEU A 122 -11.36 6.05 10.71
N ASP A 123 -11.16 6.91 11.68
CA ASP A 123 -12.17 7.89 12.08
C ASP A 123 -12.36 8.96 10.99
N CYS A 124 -11.28 9.40 10.36
CA CYS A 124 -11.34 10.30 9.21
C CYS A 124 -12.08 9.65 8.02
N LEU A 125 -11.82 8.36 7.74
CA LEU A 125 -12.54 7.59 6.72
C LEU A 125 -14.04 7.51 7.02
N LYS A 126 -14.43 7.23 8.27
CA LYS A 126 -15.82 7.19 8.68
C LYS A 126 -16.51 8.56 8.57
N ALA A 127 -15.83 9.61 9.00
CA ALA A 127 -16.33 10.98 8.87
C ALA A 127 -16.47 11.44 7.41
N SER A 128 -15.71 10.83 6.50
CA SER A 128 -15.72 11.11 5.06
C SER A 128 -16.70 10.26 4.25
N ALA A 129 -17.52 9.44 4.89
CA ALA A 129 -18.42 8.53 4.18
C ALA A 129 -19.30 9.28 3.15
N PRO A 130 -19.52 8.71 1.95
CA PRO A 130 -19.08 7.37 1.51
C PRO A 130 -17.59 7.34 1.13
N ALA A 131 -16.83 6.47 1.81
CA ALA A 131 -15.39 6.30 1.59
C ALA A 131 -15.00 4.84 1.33
N ARG A 132 -13.75 4.58 0.94
CA ARG A 132 -13.29 3.23 0.63
C ARG A 132 -11.84 3.00 1.03
N VAL A 133 -11.59 1.79 1.52
CA VAL A 133 -10.24 1.23 1.65
C VAL A 133 -10.05 0.18 0.56
N VAL A 134 -8.97 0.30 -0.21
CA VAL A 134 -8.59 -0.67 -1.26
C VAL A 134 -7.23 -1.23 -0.91
N THR A 135 -7.16 -2.55 -0.69
CA THR A 135 -5.90 -3.23 -0.32
C THR A 135 -5.43 -4.13 -1.45
N VAL A 136 -4.19 -3.92 -1.90
CA VAL A 136 -3.60 -4.72 -2.98
C VAL A 136 -2.99 -6.00 -2.41
N SER A 137 -3.59 -7.13 -2.76
CA SER A 137 -3.10 -8.47 -2.48
C SER A 137 -2.47 -9.11 -3.73
N SER A 138 -2.42 -10.43 -3.80
CA SER A 138 -1.90 -11.21 -4.91
C SER A 138 -2.62 -12.55 -5.01
N LYS A 139 -2.70 -13.16 -6.18
CA LYS A 139 -3.16 -14.56 -6.34
C LYS A 139 -2.35 -15.53 -5.48
N LEU A 140 -1.12 -15.16 -5.15
CA LEU A 140 -0.21 -15.95 -4.33
C LEU A 140 -0.65 -16.08 -2.87
N HIS A 141 -1.62 -15.29 -2.40
CA HIS A 141 -2.23 -15.46 -1.07
C HIS A 141 -2.77 -16.89 -0.83
N LYS A 142 -3.19 -17.59 -1.91
CA LYS A 142 -3.71 -18.97 -1.82
C LYS A 142 -2.70 -19.97 -1.27
N GLY A 143 -1.39 -19.72 -1.44
CA GLY A 143 -0.30 -20.52 -0.86
C GLY A 143 0.23 -19.97 0.46
N GLY A 144 -0.41 -18.93 1.02
CA GLY A 144 0.01 -18.31 2.27
C GLY A 144 -0.40 -19.11 3.50
N LYS A 145 0.35 -18.90 4.57
CA LYS A 145 0.02 -19.31 5.94
C LYS A 145 0.26 -18.13 6.87
N ILE A 146 -0.59 -17.98 7.88
CA ILE A 146 -0.35 -17.04 8.99
C ILE A 146 0.32 -17.82 10.10
N ASP A 147 1.52 -17.42 10.41
CA ASP A 147 2.34 -17.97 11.48
C ASP A 147 2.96 -16.79 12.24
N PHE A 148 2.52 -16.57 13.45
CA PHE A 148 2.95 -15.42 14.26
C PHE A 148 4.40 -15.55 14.73
N ASP A 149 4.92 -16.77 14.84
CA ASP A 149 6.29 -17.02 15.27
C ASP A 149 7.33 -16.50 14.27
N VAL A 150 6.97 -16.46 12.99
CA VAL A 150 7.85 -15.96 11.92
C VAL A 150 7.67 -14.47 11.58
N PHE A 151 6.79 -13.75 12.27
CA PHE A 151 6.62 -12.30 12.05
C PHE A 151 7.90 -11.51 12.32
N LYS A 152 8.76 -11.98 13.22
CA LYS A 152 10.08 -11.39 13.53
C LYS A 152 11.21 -11.96 12.69
N GLY A 153 10.93 -12.89 11.80
CA GLY A 153 11.89 -13.53 10.90
C GLY A 153 11.81 -15.06 10.91
N TYR A 154 12.45 -15.66 9.93
CA TYR A 154 12.49 -17.10 9.71
C TYR A 154 13.89 -17.62 9.98
N GLU A 155 14.03 -18.79 10.62
CA GLU A 155 15.32 -19.50 10.68
C GLU A 155 15.81 -19.90 9.30
N LYS A 156 14.89 -20.40 8.46
CA LYS A 156 15.15 -20.74 7.05
C LYS A 156 14.22 -19.91 6.16
N TYR A 157 14.73 -18.78 5.68
CA TYR A 157 13.96 -17.84 4.88
C TYR A 157 13.61 -18.39 3.50
N ASN A 158 12.33 -18.34 3.19
CA ASN A 158 11.82 -18.53 1.84
C ASN A 158 11.01 -17.28 1.44
N SER A 159 11.55 -16.52 0.51
CA SER A 159 10.97 -15.25 0.05
C SER A 159 9.54 -15.42 -0.47
N GLN A 160 9.26 -16.52 -1.20
CA GLN A 160 7.93 -16.81 -1.73
C GLN A 160 6.91 -17.08 -0.59
N SER A 161 7.31 -17.87 0.41
CA SER A 161 6.44 -18.17 1.56
C SER A 161 6.13 -16.91 2.38
N ALA A 162 7.14 -16.06 2.62
CA ALA A 162 6.96 -14.79 3.32
C ALA A 162 6.01 -13.86 2.54
N TYR A 163 6.19 -13.75 1.21
CA TYR A 163 5.29 -12.98 0.36
C TYR A 163 3.85 -13.50 0.41
N ASN A 164 3.67 -14.81 0.24
CA ASN A 164 2.37 -15.45 0.27
C ASN A 164 1.65 -15.17 1.60
N GLY A 165 2.36 -15.30 2.73
CA GLY A 165 1.85 -14.99 4.07
C GLY A 165 1.42 -13.54 4.19
N SER A 166 2.25 -12.58 3.76
CA SER A 166 1.93 -11.15 3.81
C SER A 166 0.70 -10.81 2.95
N LYS A 167 0.53 -11.48 1.79
CA LYS A 167 -0.63 -11.27 0.89
C LYS A 167 -1.89 -11.95 1.39
N LEU A 168 -1.78 -13.07 2.11
CA LEU A 168 -2.89 -13.67 2.84
C LEU A 168 -3.34 -12.77 3.99
N ALA A 169 -2.41 -12.20 4.76
CA ALA A 169 -2.72 -11.23 5.82
C ALA A 169 -3.54 -10.04 5.29
N ASN A 170 -3.18 -9.53 4.10
CA ASN A 170 -3.95 -8.47 3.43
C ASN A 170 -5.39 -8.89 3.08
N VAL A 171 -5.59 -10.14 2.65
CA VAL A 171 -6.94 -10.65 2.37
C VAL A 171 -7.77 -10.74 3.65
N LEU A 172 -7.21 -11.35 4.70
CA LEU A 172 -7.89 -11.50 5.99
C LEU A 172 -8.22 -10.15 6.63
N PHE A 173 -7.26 -9.22 6.58
CA PHE A 173 -7.44 -7.84 7.04
C PHE A 173 -8.60 -7.16 6.31
N GLY A 174 -8.63 -7.22 4.98
CA GLY A 174 -9.66 -6.52 4.22
C GLY A 174 -11.06 -7.10 4.44
N ILE A 175 -11.19 -8.43 4.64
CA ILE A 175 -12.45 -9.10 4.97
C ILE A 175 -12.92 -8.68 6.36
N GLU A 176 -12.04 -8.74 7.36
CA GLU A 176 -12.39 -8.35 8.72
C GLU A 176 -12.71 -6.85 8.83
N LEU A 177 -11.94 -6.01 8.14
CA LEU A 177 -12.21 -4.57 8.07
C LEU A 177 -13.58 -4.29 7.43
N ALA A 178 -13.97 -5.02 6.38
CA ALA A 178 -15.30 -4.87 5.77
C ALA A 178 -16.41 -5.19 6.77
N ARG A 179 -16.25 -6.26 7.56
CA ARG A 179 -17.19 -6.64 8.62
C ARG A 179 -17.29 -5.57 9.72
N GLN A 180 -16.16 -5.00 10.15
CA GLN A 180 -16.14 -3.94 11.17
C GLN A 180 -16.73 -2.61 10.68
N LEU A 181 -16.72 -2.37 9.38
CA LEU A 181 -17.22 -1.14 8.76
C LEU A 181 -18.69 -1.24 8.32
N GLU A 182 -19.36 -2.35 8.57
CA GLU A 182 -20.77 -2.51 8.22
C GLU A 182 -21.62 -1.40 8.83
N GLY A 183 -22.48 -0.80 8.01
CA GLY A 183 -23.35 0.32 8.41
C GLY A 183 -22.66 1.70 8.52
N THR A 184 -21.33 1.81 8.37
CA THR A 184 -20.62 3.10 8.49
C THR A 184 -20.59 3.93 7.20
N GLY A 185 -20.98 3.35 6.06
CA GLY A 185 -20.81 3.96 4.73
C GLY A 185 -19.39 3.90 4.18
N VAL A 186 -18.46 3.23 4.88
CA VAL A 186 -17.10 2.95 4.40
C VAL A 186 -17.02 1.50 3.91
N THR A 187 -16.45 1.27 2.74
CA THR A 187 -16.23 -0.08 2.21
C THR A 187 -14.76 -0.47 2.26
N SER A 188 -14.48 -1.75 2.52
CA SER A 188 -13.15 -2.34 2.40
C SER A 188 -13.16 -3.38 1.29
N ASN A 189 -12.24 -3.25 0.33
CA ASN A 189 -12.11 -4.15 -0.81
C ASN A 189 -10.67 -4.62 -0.94
N VAL A 190 -10.51 -5.90 -1.26
CA VAL A 190 -9.20 -6.50 -1.55
C VAL A 190 -9.18 -6.93 -3.00
N LEU A 191 -8.13 -6.59 -3.70
CA LEU A 191 -7.95 -7.00 -5.09
C LEU A 191 -6.60 -7.67 -5.31
N HIS A 192 -6.53 -8.49 -6.33
CA HIS A 192 -5.27 -8.91 -6.93
C HIS A 192 -5.21 -8.39 -8.39
N PRO A 193 -4.14 -7.71 -8.79
CA PRO A 193 -4.12 -6.98 -10.06
C PRO A 193 -3.83 -7.84 -11.30
N GLY A 194 -3.75 -9.15 -11.16
CA GLY A 194 -3.30 -10.05 -12.23
C GLY A 194 -1.77 -10.20 -12.26
N ALA A 195 -1.26 -10.79 -13.33
CA ALA A 195 0.17 -10.80 -13.62
C ALA A 195 0.51 -9.48 -14.30
N VAL A 196 1.14 -8.59 -13.56
CA VAL A 196 1.57 -7.28 -14.04
C VAL A 196 3.08 -7.19 -13.93
N SER A 197 3.75 -6.84 -15.02
CA SER A 197 5.18 -6.53 -14.99
C SER A 197 5.39 -5.25 -14.20
N THR A 198 5.85 -5.37 -12.97
CA THR A 198 6.08 -4.25 -12.06
C THR A 198 7.47 -4.32 -11.43
N ASP A 199 7.90 -3.20 -10.86
CA ASP A 199 9.16 -3.09 -10.12
C ASP A 199 9.24 -4.01 -8.87
N ILE A 200 8.16 -4.67 -8.49
CA ILE A 200 8.14 -5.59 -7.33
C ILE A 200 9.09 -6.78 -7.52
N ILE A 201 9.32 -7.17 -8.78
CA ILE A 201 10.24 -8.27 -9.14
C ILE A 201 11.63 -7.77 -9.57
N ARG A 202 11.93 -6.47 -9.41
CA ARG A 202 13.21 -5.89 -9.87
C ARG A 202 14.44 -6.51 -9.23
N ASP A 203 14.31 -6.99 -7.99
CA ASP A 203 15.40 -7.59 -7.22
C ASP A 203 15.57 -9.10 -7.51
N LEU A 204 14.69 -9.69 -8.34
CA LEU A 204 14.81 -11.06 -8.78
C LEU A 204 15.84 -11.21 -9.92
N PRO A 205 16.55 -12.35 -10.01
CA PRO A 205 17.40 -12.66 -11.14
C PRO A 205 16.67 -12.55 -12.47
N TRP A 206 17.33 -12.02 -13.50
CA TRP A 206 16.72 -11.72 -14.80
C TRP A 206 15.98 -12.90 -15.45
N LEU A 207 16.46 -14.15 -15.22
CA LEU A 207 15.81 -15.38 -15.70
C LEU A 207 14.39 -15.55 -15.10
N LEU A 208 14.23 -15.26 -13.80
CA LEU A 208 12.94 -15.38 -13.11
C LEU A 208 11.98 -14.26 -13.52
N ARG A 209 12.49 -13.08 -13.87
CA ARG A 209 11.66 -11.99 -14.41
C ARG A 209 10.98 -12.36 -15.72
N LYS A 210 11.62 -13.18 -16.56
CA LYS A 210 11.07 -13.66 -17.84
C LYS A 210 9.96 -14.71 -17.70
N ILE A 211 9.89 -15.39 -16.57
CA ILE A 211 8.91 -16.46 -16.31
C ILE A 211 7.65 -15.90 -15.63
N ILE A 212 7.78 -14.79 -14.91
CA ILE A 212 6.70 -14.20 -14.08
C ILE A 212 6.06 -12.97 -14.74
N GLY A 213 6.71 -12.35 -15.73
CA GLY A 213 6.19 -11.23 -16.55
C GLY A 213 5.82 -11.70 -17.91
#